data_71e3f53737a7289361bf6e2859129ffa
#
_entry.id   71e3f53737a7289361bf6e2859129ffa
#
_cell.length_a   1.000
_cell.length_b   1.000
_cell.length_c   1.000
_cell.angle_alpha   90.00
_cell.angle_beta   90.00
_cell.angle_gamma   90.00
#
_symmetry.space_group_name_H-M   'P 1'
#
loop_
_entity.id
_entity.type
_entity.pdbx_description
1 polymer ?
#
loop_
_entity_poly.entity_id
_entity_poly.type
_entity_poly.pdbx_seq_one_letter_code
_entity_poly.pdbx_strand_id
1 'polypeptide(L)'
;MKLRLLPSPALYSVLALALALTACPPASAQGLYPDDDAYRTQFRERCVAARETMARQTWTPGTDSRKRIYLGVVKLATGIEAATGLRYLEDAAADPMPVWGSFETYAFMDAVLRLGDKLPPALVEKIHTRLTASFTPDFGFTDNHMLQFRTARYLFGQTWPGGPALADGTTPVQSQRDAAAWIERWIDSTVTRGMYEYDSPNYHHIYLLCLASIHEYAKDENLRQKSWMMLQVLLADWATEYLEGAWVGSHSREKYDQVLHTREHTGAGTQFGRLFFGGAPLRLDLAETYYMALGSIQAFECLPMLGRMATDRTKPYVLRELKAPRRGPGIAYGEPTWKYTYIAPEFAVGSSWGDLTDVEHHRWDLTWVSPQDGATCFFINPSYSAQQLSRFFPTPLDLVRADIVRQRPYYADPHKWVEGSPHEDVWQHENAVIALYDIPAAEDRQDINGFFPHLIAEKREEAGWIFARADGVFFAVWTSVPGTWHREKDHERLTIVHPKTAVILEAVAARDEKNFDAFCARMRANRPVFDERTLTVAYVTGRGHRIDFTHHGVRSVDGIAADLDHWPLFEGPWMNARRNTGIITLQYGAERVTLDFNTTTVRTETVPAATPAR
;
A
#
# COMPACT_ATOMS: atom_id res chain seq x y z
N MET A 1 -52.80 -34.30 46.69
CA MET A 1 -53.38 -35.56 46.18
C MET A 1 -53.02 -35.69 44.69
N LYS A 2 -52.18 -36.71 44.41
CA LYS A 2 -51.93 -37.41 43.12
C LYS A 2 -51.82 -36.58 41.83
N LEU A 3 -50.57 -36.40 41.27
CA LEU A 3 -49.80 -37.30 40.38
C LEU A 3 -50.51 -37.77 39.11
N ARG A 4 -49.89 -37.42 37.95
CA ARG A 4 -49.44 -38.31 36.84
C ARG A 4 -49.03 -37.42 35.68
N LEU A 5 -47.75 -37.28 35.30
CA LEU A 5 -46.86 -38.16 34.57
C LEU A 5 -47.27 -38.42 33.12
N LEU A 6 -46.54 -37.74 32.20
CA LEU A 6 -45.85 -38.20 30.98
C LEU A 6 -46.69 -38.84 29.85
N PRO A 7 -46.22 -38.92 28.60
CA PRO A 7 -44.93 -38.63 28.01
C PRO A 7 -44.98 -38.01 26.58
N SER A 8 -43.93 -37.61 26.02
CA SER A 8 -43.15 -38.26 24.94
C SER A 8 -42.28 -37.27 24.17
N PRO A 9 -41.12 -37.68 23.70
CA PRO A 9 -40.10 -36.77 23.22
C PRO A 9 -40.23 -36.51 21.72
N ALA A 10 -40.24 -35.26 21.34
CA ALA A 10 -39.96 -34.87 19.95
C ALA A 10 -38.46 -34.82 19.78
N LEU A 11 -37.95 -35.71 18.94
CA LEU A 11 -36.57 -35.70 18.42
C LEU A 11 -36.25 -34.35 17.78
N TYR A 12 -35.46 -33.54 18.43
CA TYR A 12 -34.71 -32.49 17.76
C TYR A 12 -33.42 -33.11 17.21
N SER A 13 -33.43 -33.41 15.93
CA SER A 13 -32.22 -33.69 15.17
C SER A 13 -31.42 -32.41 15.13
N VAL A 14 -30.46 -32.25 16.03
CA VAL A 14 -29.43 -31.27 15.95
C VAL A 14 -28.50 -31.74 14.84
N LEU A 15 -28.67 -31.20 13.65
CA LEU A 15 -27.67 -31.26 12.59
C LEU A 15 -26.51 -30.42 13.06
N ALA A 16 -25.54 -31.05 13.70
CA ALA A 16 -24.22 -30.47 13.95
C ALA A 16 -23.56 -30.29 12.60
N LEU A 17 -23.69 -29.11 12.02
CA LEU A 17 -22.86 -28.66 10.92
C LEU A 17 -21.48 -28.46 11.52
N ALA A 18 -20.66 -29.48 11.45
CA ALA A 18 -19.23 -29.37 11.71
C ALA A 18 -18.68 -28.39 10.64
N LEU A 19 -18.57 -27.12 10.99
CA LEU A 19 -17.63 -26.22 10.32
C LEU A 19 -16.26 -26.85 10.49
N ALA A 20 -15.82 -27.57 9.48
CA ALA A 20 -14.41 -27.86 9.31
C ALA A 20 -13.70 -26.51 9.22
N LEU A 21 -13.15 -26.07 10.32
CA LEU A 21 -12.03 -25.14 10.31
C LEU A 21 -10.94 -25.86 9.51
N THR A 22 -10.95 -25.72 8.20
CA THR A 22 -9.78 -26.03 7.39
C THR A 22 -8.72 -25.04 7.84
N ALA A 23 -7.87 -25.52 8.77
CA ALA A 23 -6.59 -24.89 8.99
C ALA A 23 -6.00 -24.64 7.60
N CYS A 24 -5.71 -23.39 7.29
CA CYS A 24 -4.97 -23.05 6.08
C CYS A 24 -3.70 -23.90 6.12
N PRO A 25 -3.44 -24.76 5.14
CA PRO A 25 -2.19 -25.52 5.16
C PRO A 25 -1.07 -24.49 5.18
N PRO A 26 0.05 -24.78 5.90
CA PRO A 26 1.22 -23.91 5.83
C PRO A 26 1.54 -23.68 4.36
N ALA A 27 1.85 -22.43 3.99
CA ALA A 27 2.10 -22.02 2.62
C ALA A 27 2.93 -23.10 1.91
N SER A 28 2.34 -23.75 0.93
CA SER A 28 3.04 -24.78 0.17
C SER A 28 4.21 -24.05 -0.49
N ALA A 29 5.39 -24.65 -0.49
CA ALA A 29 6.59 -24.13 -1.15
C ALA A 29 6.40 -23.90 -2.67
N GLN A 30 5.22 -24.18 -3.22
CA GLN A 30 4.77 -23.87 -4.55
C GLN A 30 3.72 -22.78 -4.46
N GLY A 31 3.77 -21.77 -5.34
CA GLY A 31 2.80 -20.69 -5.39
C GLY A 31 1.35 -21.20 -5.43
N LEU A 32 0.41 -20.37 -5.00
CA LEU A 32 -1.02 -20.72 -4.89
C LEU A 32 -1.63 -21.19 -6.22
N TYR A 33 -1.09 -20.73 -7.33
CA TYR A 33 -1.63 -20.99 -8.68
C TYR A 33 -0.67 -21.85 -9.50
N PRO A 34 -1.06 -23.09 -9.87
CA PRO A 34 -0.25 -23.96 -10.73
C PRO A 34 -0.12 -23.42 -12.17
N ASP A 35 -1.13 -22.71 -12.65
CA ASP A 35 -1.20 -22.16 -14.01
C ASP A 35 -2.11 -20.91 -14.08
N ASP A 36 -2.21 -20.34 -15.27
CA ASP A 36 -2.99 -19.15 -15.56
C ASP A 36 -4.50 -19.36 -15.42
N ASP A 37 -4.99 -20.54 -15.78
CA ASP A 37 -6.43 -20.84 -15.74
C ASP A 37 -6.91 -20.99 -14.30
N ALA A 38 -6.11 -21.58 -13.44
CA ALA A 38 -6.36 -21.65 -12.00
C ALA A 38 -6.43 -20.25 -11.39
N TYR A 39 -5.49 -19.37 -11.75
CA TYR A 39 -5.52 -17.98 -11.31
C TYR A 39 -6.77 -17.25 -11.78
N ARG A 40 -7.07 -17.29 -13.10
CA ARG A 40 -8.26 -16.61 -13.66
C ARG A 40 -9.56 -17.08 -13.04
N THR A 41 -9.69 -18.38 -12.82
CA THR A 41 -10.89 -18.96 -12.19
C THR A 41 -11.06 -18.42 -10.78
N GLN A 42 -10.05 -18.51 -9.92
CA GLN A 42 -10.13 -18.06 -8.55
C GLN A 42 -10.27 -16.53 -8.44
N PHE A 43 -9.64 -15.76 -9.32
CA PHE A 43 -9.82 -14.31 -9.38
C PHE A 43 -11.28 -13.95 -9.68
N ARG A 44 -11.90 -14.59 -10.67
CA ARG A 44 -13.31 -14.36 -11.00
C ARG A 44 -14.24 -14.73 -9.85
N GLU A 45 -13.97 -15.85 -9.19
CA GLU A 45 -14.74 -16.26 -7.98
C GLU A 45 -14.66 -15.20 -6.87
N ARG A 46 -13.46 -14.67 -6.59
CA ARG A 46 -13.29 -13.58 -5.61
C ARG A 46 -14.03 -12.32 -6.03
N CYS A 47 -14.00 -11.95 -7.31
CA CYS A 47 -14.77 -10.81 -7.82
C CYS A 47 -16.28 -11.01 -7.67
N VAL A 48 -16.81 -12.21 -7.96
CA VAL A 48 -18.23 -12.53 -7.76
C VAL A 48 -18.60 -12.41 -6.29
N ALA A 49 -17.85 -13.03 -5.40
CA ALA A 49 -18.09 -12.99 -3.96
C ALA A 49 -18.03 -11.55 -3.41
N ALA A 50 -17.05 -10.77 -3.84
CA ALA A 50 -16.90 -9.37 -3.42
C ALA A 50 -18.08 -8.50 -3.86
N ARG A 51 -18.45 -8.53 -5.14
CA ARG A 51 -19.56 -7.70 -5.64
C ARG A 51 -20.92 -8.06 -5.02
N GLU A 52 -21.19 -9.34 -4.80
CA GLU A 52 -22.44 -9.78 -4.15
C GLU A 52 -22.49 -9.35 -2.69
N THR A 53 -21.37 -9.46 -1.97
CA THR A 53 -21.26 -8.99 -0.59
C THR A 53 -21.44 -7.48 -0.51
N MET A 54 -20.75 -6.72 -1.37
CA MET A 54 -20.90 -5.26 -1.43
C MET A 54 -22.33 -4.84 -1.80
N ALA A 55 -22.97 -5.54 -2.74
CA ALA A 55 -24.35 -5.24 -3.14
C ALA A 55 -25.38 -5.46 -2.02
N ARG A 56 -25.08 -6.26 -1.00
CA ARG A 56 -25.95 -6.47 0.18
C ARG A 56 -25.62 -5.52 1.34
N GLN A 57 -24.52 -4.77 1.29
CA GLN A 57 -24.18 -3.80 2.33
C GLN A 57 -25.14 -2.61 2.34
N THR A 58 -25.29 -2.01 3.52
CA THR A 58 -26.13 -0.84 3.74
C THR A 58 -25.27 0.37 4.07
N TRP A 59 -25.62 1.52 3.50
CA TRP A 59 -25.09 2.80 3.95
C TRP A 59 -25.92 3.34 5.11
N THR A 60 -25.24 3.89 6.11
CA THR A 60 -25.88 4.49 7.30
C THR A 60 -25.60 5.99 7.31
N PRO A 61 -26.61 6.86 7.51
CA PRO A 61 -26.40 8.29 7.67
C PRO A 61 -25.36 8.59 8.75
N GLY A 62 -24.48 9.57 8.48
CA GLY A 62 -23.37 9.93 9.37
C GLY A 62 -22.07 9.15 9.13
N THR A 63 -22.10 8.13 8.24
CA THR A 63 -20.89 7.48 7.73
C THR A 63 -20.41 8.17 6.43
N ASP A 64 -19.29 7.71 5.87
CA ASP A 64 -18.71 8.26 4.65
C ASP A 64 -19.77 8.34 3.52
N SER A 65 -19.99 9.56 3.01
CA SER A 65 -20.98 9.82 1.95
C SER A 65 -20.63 9.12 0.64
N ARG A 66 -19.34 8.92 0.38
CA ARG A 66 -18.83 8.23 -0.81
C ARG A 66 -19.34 6.78 -0.89
N LYS A 67 -19.38 6.08 0.25
CA LYS A 67 -19.88 4.72 0.35
C LYS A 67 -21.25 4.56 -0.33
N ARG A 68 -22.11 5.57 -0.22
CA ARG A 68 -23.46 5.58 -0.82
C ARG A 68 -23.41 5.48 -2.34
N ILE A 69 -22.48 6.21 -2.99
CA ILE A 69 -22.33 6.18 -4.45
C ILE A 69 -21.83 4.79 -4.90
N TYR A 70 -20.76 4.28 -4.29
CA TYR A 70 -20.17 3.00 -4.65
C TYR A 70 -21.14 1.82 -4.44
N LEU A 71 -21.87 1.80 -3.31
CA LEU A 71 -22.91 0.80 -3.06
C LEU A 71 -24.09 0.95 -4.03
N GLY A 72 -24.47 2.18 -4.39
CA GLY A 72 -25.49 2.44 -5.39
C GLY A 72 -25.13 1.81 -6.74
N VAL A 73 -23.90 2.01 -7.18
CA VAL A 73 -23.39 1.45 -8.45
C VAL A 73 -23.43 -0.07 -8.45
N VAL A 74 -22.88 -0.74 -7.43
CA VAL A 74 -22.83 -2.22 -7.41
C VAL A 74 -24.24 -2.85 -7.28
N LYS A 75 -25.15 -2.23 -6.53
CA LYS A 75 -26.54 -2.68 -6.42
C LYS A 75 -27.27 -2.64 -7.77
N LEU A 76 -27.11 -1.56 -8.52
CA LEU A 76 -27.69 -1.42 -9.88
C LEU A 76 -26.99 -2.32 -10.90
N ALA A 77 -25.66 -2.44 -10.83
CA ALA A 77 -24.91 -3.30 -11.73
C ALA A 77 -25.31 -4.78 -11.59
N THR A 78 -25.48 -5.25 -10.35
CA THR A 78 -25.84 -6.65 -10.04
C THR A 78 -27.33 -6.93 -10.07
N GLY A 79 -28.19 -5.91 -9.97
CA GLY A 79 -29.63 -6.07 -9.76
C GLY A 79 -30.04 -6.40 -8.32
N ILE A 80 -29.07 -6.60 -7.41
CA ILE A 80 -29.34 -6.87 -5.99
C ILE A 80 -29.72 -5.56 -5.30
N GLU A 81 -30.92 -5.50 -4.74
CA GLU A 81 -31.47 -4.30 -4.10
C GLU A 81 -31.40 -3.04 -5.01
N ALA A 82 -31.70 -3.19 -6.30
CA ALA A 82 -31.52 -2.13 -7.31
C ALA A 82 -32.31 -0.84 -6.96
N ALA A 83 -33.51 -0.95 -6.41
CA ALA A 83 -34.29 0.23 -5.98
C ALA A 83 -33.58 1.02 -4.87
N THR A 84 -32.94 0.35 -3.93
CA THR A 84 -32.08 1.00 -2.91
C THR A 84 -30.86 1.63 -3.54
N GLY A 85 -30.25 0.97 -4.51
CA GLY A 85 -29.11 1.49 -5.26
C GLY A 85 -29.45 2.80 -5.99
N LEU A 86 -30.59 2.84 -6.69
CA LEU A 86 -31.06 4.04 -7.37
C LEU A 86 -31.28 5.20 -6.37
N ARG A 87 -31.99 4.95 -5.28
CA ARG A 87 -32.20 5.95 -4.23
C ARG A 87 -30.87 6.49 -3.67
N TYR A 88 -29.87 5.62 -3.44
CA TYR A 88 -28.56 6.04 -2.97
C TYR A 88 -27.87 7.02 -3.93
N LEU A 89 -27.97 6.81 -5.24
CA LEU A 89 -27.43 7.72 -6.24
C LEU A 89 -28.23 9.03 -6.33
N GLU A 90 -29.56 8.98 -6.26
CA GLU A 90 -30.44 10.16 -6.25
C GLU A 90 -30.17 11.06 -5.05
N ASP A 91 -30.07 10.47 -3.85
CA ASP A 91 -29.75 11.18 -2.61
C ASP A 91 -28.33 11.76 -2.66
N ALA A 92 -27.34 10.97 -3.12
CA ALA A 92 -25.98 11.42 -3.25
C ALA A 92 -25.87 12.58 -4.26
N ALA A 93 -26.60 12.53 -5.37
CA ALA A 93 -26.64 13.61 -6.36
C ALA A 93 -27.36 14.87 -5.85
N ALA A 94 -28.15 14.78 -4.78
CA ALA A 94 -28.82 15.93 -4.17
C ALA A 94 -27.96 16.65 -3.12
N ASP A 95 -26.99 15.96 -2.51
CA ASP A 95 -26.14 16.52 -1.47
C ASP A 95 -25.16 17.56 -2.04
N PRO A 96 -24.74 18.55 -1.25
CA PRO A 96 -23.67 19.46 -1.65
C PRO A 96 -22.37 18.69 -1.91
N MET A 97 -21.58 19.15 -2.88
CA MET A 97 -20.26 18.57 -3.14
C MET A 97 -19.31 18.90 -1.98
N PRO A 98 -18.59 17.93 -1.43
CA PRO A 98 -17.60 18.23 -0.42
C PRO A 98 -16.41 19.02 -1.02
N VAL A 99 -15.67 19.68 -0.15
CA VAL A 99 -14.48 20.49 -0.54
C VAL A 99 -13.44 19.63 -1.30
N TRP A 100 -13.34 18.34 -0.98
CA TRP A 100 -12.47 17.37 -1.64
C TRP A 100 -13.25 16.49 -2.63
N GLY A 101 -14.01 17.11 -3.51
CA GLY A 101 -14.96 16.41 -4.38
C GLY A 101 -14.37 15.52 -5.48
N SER A 102 -13.04 15.31 -5.56
CA SER A 102 -12.41 14.44 -6.56
C SER A 102 -12.90 13.00 -6.51
N PHE A 103 -13.13 12.47 -5.33
CA PHE A 103 -13.65 11.11 -5.13
C PHE A 103 -15.09 10.95 -5.63
N GLU A 104 -15.93 11.93 -5.33
CA GLU A 104 -17.34 11.92 -5.76
C GLU A 104 -17.45 12.19 -7.26
N THR A 105 -16.67 13.12 -7.82
CA THR A 105 -16.68 13.41 -9.26
C THR A 105 -16.28 12.17 -10.07
N TYR A 106 -15.25 11.46 -9.64
CA TYR A 106 -14.85 10.22 -10.26
C TYR A 106 -15.94 9.15 -10.17
N ALA A 107 -16.49 8.93 -8.96
CA ALA A 107 -17.49 7.89 -8.73
C ALA A 107 -18.79 8.14 -9.50
N PHE A 108 -19.25 9.39 -9.61
CA PHE A 108 -20.41 9.75 -10.43
C PHE A 108 -20.14 9.58 -11.93
N MET A 109 -18.93 9.91 -12.39
CA MET A 109 -18.58 9.73 -13.80
C MET A 109 -18.55 8.24 -14.17
N ASP A 110 -17.93 7.40 -13.35
CA ASP A 110 -17.95 5.94 -13.53
C ASP A 110 -19.38 5.39 -13.48
N ALA A 111 -20.23 5.87 -12.54
CA ALA A 111 -21.63 5.46 -12.45
C ALA A 111 -22.41 5.73 -13.73
N VAL A 112 -22.25 6.91 -14.33
CA VAL A 112 -22.93 7.27 -15.59
C VAL A 112 -22.51 6.35 -16.72
N LEU A 113 -21.21 6.10 -16.88
CA LEU A 113 -20.69 5.28 -17.97
C LEU A 113 -21.05 3.78 -17.78
N ARG A 114 -20.93 3.29 -16.56
CA ARG A 114 -21.13 1.88 -16.24
C ARG A 114 -22.59 1.46 -16.24
N LEU A 115 -23.47 2.32 -15.77
CA LEU A 115 -24.89 1.97 -15.61
C LEU A 115 -25.70 2.34 -16.87
N GLY A 116 -25.29 3.36 -17.62
CA GLY A 116 -25.93 3.73 -18.88
C GLY A 116 -27.44 3.88 -18.74
N ASP A 117 -28.21 3.13 -19.56
CA ASP A 117 -29.68 3.15 -19.59
C ASP A 117 -30.37 2.69 -18.30
N LYS A 118 -29.62 2.12 -17.33
CA LYS A 118 -30.17 1.78 -16.01
C LYS A 118 -30.43 3.01 -15.14
N LEU A 119 -29.85 4.18 -15.51
CA LEU A 119 -30.06 5.45 -14.82
C LEU A 119 -31.21 6.22 -15.46
N PRO A 120 -32.17 6.74 -14.68
CA PRO A 120 -33.19 7.65 -15.19
C PRO A 120 -32.55 8.90 -15.83
N PRO A 121 -33.02 9.39 -17.00
CA PRO A 121 -32.46 10.57 -17.64
C PRO A 121 -32.39 11.81 -16.74
N ALA A 122 -33.37 12.00 -15.87
CA ALA A 122 -33.38 13.11 -14.90
C ALA A 122 -32.23 13.02 -13.88
N LEU A 123 -31.84 11.81 -13.49
CA LEU A 123 -30.68 11.61 -12.59
C LEU A 123 -29.37 11.87 -13.33
N VAL A 124 -29.25 11.41 -14.58
CA VAL A 124 -28.08 11.70 -15.43
C VAL A 124 -27.89 13.21 -15.62
N GLU A 125 -28.98 13.93 -15.89
CA GLU A 125 -28.93 15.40 -16.03
C GLU A 125 -28.53 16.09 -14.72
N LYS A 126 -29.03 15.62 -13.59
CA LYS A 126 -28.65 16.13 -12.27
C LYS A 126 -27.16 15.90 -11.99
N ILE A 127 -26.65 14.71 -12.31
CA ILE A 127 -25.23 14.37 -12.17
C ILE A 127 -24.39 15.24 -13.12
N HIS A 128 -24.80 15.41 -14.39
CA HIS A 128 -24.14 16.26 -15.37
C HIS A 128 -24.01 17.70 -14.86
N THR A 129 -25.11 18.30 -14.39
CA THR A 129 -25.12 19.66 -13.83
C THR A 129 -24.16 19.79 -12.64
N ARG A 130 -24.19 18.80 -11.75
CA ARG A 130 -23.31 18.75 -10.58
C ARG A 130 -21.85 18.65 -10.95
N LEU A 131 -21.49 17.77 -11.87
CA LEU A 131 -20.11 17.62 -12.36
C LEU A 131 -19.60 18.87 -13.04
N THR A 132 -20.42 19.51 -13.89
CA THR A 132 -20.11 20.80 -14.53
C THR A 132 -19.73 21.87 -13.50
N ALA A 133 -20.47 21.96 -12.40
CA ALA A 133 -20.22 22.91 -11.32
C ALA A 133 -19.03 22.55 -10.43
N SER A 134 -18.61 21.27 -10.42
CA SER A 134 -17.54 20.77 -9.56
C SER A 134 -16.15 20.86 -10.19
N PHE A 135 -16.04 21.00 -11.49
CA PHE A 135 -14.76 21.12 -12.17
C PHE A 135 -14.19 22.53 -12.05
N THR A 136 -13.79 22.88 -10.85
CA THR A 136 -13.07 24.11 -10.52
C THR A 136 -11.58 23.97 -10.85
N PRO A 137 -10.77 25.04 -10.76
CA PRO A 137 -9.32 24.89 -10.82
C PRO A 137 -8.81 23.84 -9.83
N ASP A 138 -7.76 23.12 -10.24
CA ASP A 138 -7.25 21.97 -9.50
C ASP A 138 -6.99 22.25 -8.02
N PHE A 139 -7.55 21.42 -7.16
CA PHE A 139 -7.31 21.40 -5.72
C PHE A 139 -6.44 20.24 -5.28
N GLY A 140 -6.05 19.35 -6.18
CA GLY A 140 -5.31 18.14 -5.85
C GLY A 140 -3.83 18.43 -5.63
N PHE A 141 -3.33 18.11 -4.46
CA PHE A 141 -1.90 18.21 -4.14
C PHE A 141 -1.21 16.86 -4.19
N THR A 142 -1.98 15.76 -4.19
CA THR A 142 -1.51 14.39 -4.18
C THR A 142 -1.97 13.67 -5.43
N ASP A 143 -1.20 12.67 -5.86
CA ASP A 143 -1.44 11.96 -7.10
C ASP A 143 -2.82 11.30 -7.14
N ASN A 144 -3.30 10.74 -6.00
CA ASN A 144 -4.61 10.11 -5.94
C ASN A 144 -5.76 11.08 -6.23
N HIS A 145 -5.74 12.28 -5.66
CA HIS A 145 -6.73 13.32 -5.94
C HIS A 145 -6.67 13.77 -7.39
N MET A 146 -5.46 14.03 -7.88
CA MET A 146 -5.25 14.52 -9.25
C MET A 146 -5.70 13.48 -10.28
N LEU A 147 -5.35 12.21 -10.12
CA LEU A 147 -5.72 11.19 -11.09
C LEU A 147 -7.24 10.98 -11.14
N GLN A 148 -7.94 10.95 -10.00
CA GLN A 148 -9.40 10.89 -9.95
C GLN A 148 -10.04 12.08 -10.69
N PHE A 149 -9.60 13.27 -10.37
CA PHE A 149 -10.12 14.49 -10.94
C PHE A 149 -9.88 14.56 -12.46
N ARG A 150 -8.66 14.22 -12.92
CA ARG A 150 -8.32 14.18 -14.35
C ARG A 150 -9.05 13.05 -15.08
N THR A 151 -9.21 11.89 -14.48
CA THR A 151 -10.02 10.81 -15.06
C THR A 151 -11.47 11.23 -15.25
N ALA A 152 -12.08 11.85 -14.23
CA ALA A 152 -13.44 12.35 -14.33
C ALA A 152 -13.58 13.42 -15.42
N ARG A 153 -12.66 14.38 -15.52
CA ARG A 153 -12.64 15.43 -16.55
C ARG A 153 -12.47 14.88 -17.96
N TYR A 154 -11.57 13.91 -18.13
CA TYR A 154 -11.36 13.25 -19.41
C TYR A 154 -12.63 12.57 -19.90
N LEU A 155 -13.23 11.74 -19.07
CA LEU A 155 -14.43 10.99 -19.40
C LEU A 155 -15.66 11.89 -19.57
N PHE A 156 -15.77 12.97 -18.77
CA PHE A 156 -16.82 13.96 -18.89
C PHE A 156 -16.77 14.67 -20.26
N GLY A 157 -15.60 15.19 -20.64
CA GLY A 157 -15.45 15.89 -21.91
C GLY A 157 -15.69 15.00 -23.12
N GLN A 158 -15.34 13.70 -23.01
CA GLN A 158 -15.64 12.69 -24.03
C GLN A 158 -17.15 12.39 -24.13
N THR A 159 -17.85 12.37 -23.00
CA THR A 159 -19.28 12.03 -22.93
C THR A 159 -20.18 13.19 -23.35
N TRP A 160 -19.84 14.41 -22.96
CA TRP A 160 -20.62 15.62 -23.20
C TRP A 160 -19.80 16.73 -23.88
N PRO A 161 -19.26 16.51 -25.11
CA PRO A 161 -18.34 17.45 -25.75
C PRO A 161 -18.97 18.81 -26.08
N GLY A 162 -20.29 18.85 -26.30
CA GLY A 162 -21.08 20.08 -26.58
C GLY A 162 -21.72 20.73 -25.36
N GLY A 163 -21.36 20.26 -24.14
CA GLY A 163 -21.90 20.81 -22.89
C GLY A 163 -21.46 22.26 -22.62
N PRO A 164 -22.05 22.89 -21.58
CA PRO A 164 -21.67 24.23 -21.16
C PRO A 164 -20.21 24.28 -20.65
N ALA A 165 -19.68 25.51 -20.53
CA ALA A 165 -18.38 25.71 -19.89
C ALA A 165 -18.40 25.21 -18.45
N LEU A 166 -17.28 24.60 -18.02
CA LEU A 166 -17.08 24.12 -16.68
C LEU A 166 -16.87 25.26 -15.69
N ALA A 167 -16.89 24.97 -14.39
CA ALA A 167 -16.74 26.00 -13.37
C ALA A 167 -15.39 26.75 -13.43
N ASP A 168 -14.35 26.15 -14.01
CA ASP A 168 -13.06 26.82 -14.28
C ASP A 168 -13.03 27.62 -15.58
N GLY A 169 -14.13 27.68 -16.31
CA GLY A 169 -14.28 28.39 -17.59
C GLY A 169 -13.82 27.61 -18.83
N THR A 170 -13.28 26.41 -18.68
CA THR A 170 -12.86 25.58 -19.83
C THR A 170 -14.07 24.94 -20.50
N THR A 171 -13.98 24.67 -21.81
CA THR A 171 -14.96 23.83 -22.49
C THR A 171 -14.72 22.36 -22.17
N PRO A 172 -15.77 21.49 -22.24
CA PRO A 172 -15.59 20.04 -22.04
C PRO A 172 -14.48 19.44 -22.91
N VAL A 173 -14.39 19.84 -24.18
CA VAL A 173 -13.34 19.37 -25.11
C VAL A 173 -11.95 19.82 -24.69
N GLN A 174 -11.80 21.08 -24.25
CA GLN A 174 -10.51 21.56 -23.72
C GLN A 174 -10.13 20.82 -22.46
N SER A 175 -11.08 20.67 -21.53
CA SER A 175 -10.90 19.90 -20.28
C SER A 175 -10.47 18.45 -20.53
N GLN A 176 -11.08 17.78 -21.52
CA GLN A 176 -10.69 16.43 -21.94
C GLN A 176 -9.24 16.36 -22.41
N ARG A 177 -8.84 17.29 -23.28
CA ARG A 177 -7.47 17.36 -23.82
C ARG A 177 -6.43 17.58 -22.72
N ASP A 178 -6.70 18.54 -21.84
CA ASP A 178 -5.78 18.87 -20.75
C ASP A 178 -5.66 17.71 -19.74
N ALA A 179 -6.77 17.03 -19.48
CA ALA A 179 -6.79 15.84 -18.62
C ALA A 179 -6.01 14.68 -19.24
N ALA A 180 -6.20 14.39 -20.53
CA ALA A 180 -5.44 13.36 -21.26
C ALA A 180 -3.94 13.62 -21.17
N ALA A 181 -3.52 14.84 -21.51
CA ALA A 181 -2.12 15.25 -21.47
C ALA A 181 -1.51 15.17 -20.05
N TRP A 182 -2.29 15.42 -19.01
CA TRP A 182 -1.84 15.25 -17.63
C TRP A 182 -1.65 13.77 -17.29
N ILE A 183 -2.63 12.90 -17.61
CA ILE A 183 -2.60 11.46 -17.33
C ILE A 183 -1.42 10.81 -18.05
N GLU A 184 -1.20 11.13 -19.32
CA GLU A 184 -0.04 10.63 -20.08
C GLU A 184 1.28 11.03 -19.42
N ARG A 185 1.46 12.31 -19.07
CA ARG A 185 2.68 12.76 -18.37
C ARG A 185 2.86 12.09 -17.02
N TRP A 186 1.78 11.84 -16.27
CA TRP A 186 1.84 11.12 -15.00
C TRP A 186 2.32 9.68 -15.20
N ILE A 187 1.76 8.96 -16.19
CA ILE A 187 2.20 7.61 -16.56
C ILE A 187 3.67 7.63 -16.96
N ASP A 188 4.05 8.44 -17.94
CA ASP A 188 5.41 8.51 -18.49
C ASP A 188 6.43 8.85 -17.40
N SER A 189 6.09 9.76 -16.51
CA SER A 189 6.94 10.10 -15.38
C SER A 189 7.07 8.94 -14.37
N THR A 190 5.99 8.24 -14.08
CA THR A 190 6.00 7.12 -13.13
C THR A 190 6.87 5.97 -13.63
N VAL A 191 6.76 5.63 -14.92
CA VAL A 191 7.55 4.53 -15.51
C VAL A 191 9.00 4.90 -15.88
N THR A 192 9.39 6.16 -15.69
CA THR A 192 10.76 6.61 -15.91
C THR A 192 11.48 6.99 -14.63
N ARG A 193 10.77 7.51 -13.63
CA ARG A 193 11.34 8.11 -12.41
C ARG A 193 10.81 7.53 -11.11
N GLY A 194 9.78 6.68 -11.18
CA GLY A 194 9.09 6.13 -10.03
C GLY A 194 7.83 6.91 -9.64
N MET A 195 7.03 6.30 -8.80
CA MET A 195 5.78 6.85 -8.30
C MET A 195 6.02 7.76 -7.10
N TYR A 196 5.25 8.85 -6.99
CA TYR A 196 5.34 9.79 -5.87
C TYR A 196 4.63 9.28 -4.62
N GLU A 197 3.34 9.00 -4.67
CA GLU A 197 2.60 8.33 -3.60
C GLU A 197 2.76 6.81 -3.74
N TYR A 198 4.01 6.33 -3.59
CA TYR A 198 4.33 4.92 -3.84
C TYR A 198 3.73 4.00 -2.77
N ASP A 199 3.32 2.84 -3.21
CA ASP A 199 2.97 1.66 -2.41
C ASP A 199 1.98 1.96 -1.27
N SER A 200 1.10 2.94 -1.47
CA SER A 200 0.20 3.40 -0.44
C SER A 200 -0.93 2.41 -0.17
N PRO A 201 -1.00 1.80 1.01
CA PRO A 201 -2.10 0.91 1.38
C PRO A 201 -3.45 1.62 1.42
N ASN A 202 -3.45 2.97 1.50
CA ASN A 202 -4.66 3.79 1.48
C ASN A 202 -5.12 4.20 0.09
N TYR A 203 -4.20 4.38 -0.87
CA TYR A 203 -4.55 5.07 -2.11
C TYR A 203 -4.22 4.28 -3.37
N HIS A 204 -3.43 3.21 -3.29
CA HIS A 204 -3.05 2.45 -4.47
C HIS A 204 -4.25 1.91 -5.26
N HIS A 205 -5.28 1.46 -4.58
CA HIS A 205 -6.52 1.01 -5.21
C HIS A 205 -7.23 2.13 -6.01
N ILE A 206 -7.05 3.40 -5.64
CA ILE A 206 -7.63 4.54 -6.36
C ILE A 206 -7.00 4.66 -7.76
N TYR A 207 -5.68 4.47 -7.86
CA TYR A 207 -5.00 4.49 -9.16
C TYR A 207 -5.51 3.37 -10.05
N LEU A 208 -5.67 2.16 -9.48
CA LEU A 208 -6.22 1.01 -10.21
C LEU A 208 -7.63 1.30 -10.74
N LEU A 209 -8.51 1.84 -9.90
CA LEU A 209 -9.88 2.18 -10.30
C LEU A 209 -9.90 3.22 -11.42
N CYS A 210 -9.12 4.29 -11.31
CA CYS A 210 -9.06 5.35 -12.32
C CYS A 210 -8.54 4.84 -13.67
N LEU A 211 -7.42 4.13 -13.64
CA LEU A 211 -6.82 3.57 -14.87
C LEU A 211 -7.71 2.51 -15.51
N ALA A 212 -8.40 1.68 -14.71
CA ALA A 212 -9.36 0.71 -15.23
C ALA A 212 -10.54 1.40 -15.93
N SER A 213 -11.06 2.51 -15.38
CA SER A 213 -12.12 3.27 -16.06
C SER A 213 -11.64 3.90 -17.38
N ILE A 214 -10.39 4.40 -17.43
CA ILE A 214 -9.82 4.89 -18.69
C ILE A 214 -9.64 3.74 -19.68
N HIS A 215 -9.10 2.62 -19.25
CA HIS A 215 -8.96 1.43 -20.09
C HIS A 215 -10.30 0.94 -20.64
N GLU A 216 -11.36 0.98 -19.83
CA GLU A 216 -12.70 0.51 -20.21
C GLU A 216 -13.41 1.48 -21.15
N TYR A 217 -13.33 2.80 -20.90
CA TYR A 217 -14.20 3.79 -21.54
C TYR A 217 -13.51 4.82 -22.45
N ALA A 218 -12.19 4.98 -22.42
CA ALA A 218 -11.54 5.96 -23.28
C ALA A 218 -11.67 5.59 -24.75
N LYS A 219 -11.98 6.59 -25.61
CA LYS A 219 -12.02 6.42 -27.07
C LYS A 219 -10.63 6.54 -27.70
N ASP A 220 -9.70 7.16 -27.00
CA ASP A 220 -8.30 7.25 -27.42
C ASP A 220 -7.59 5.91 -27.14
N GLU A 221 -7.26 5.19 -28.22
CA GLU A 221 -6.64 3.87 -28.14
C GLU A 221 -5.24 3.89 -27.49
N ASN A 222 -4.46 4.96 -27.71
CA ASN A 222 -3.14 5.11 -27.10
C ASN A 222 -3.28 5.27 -25.57
N LEU A 223 -4.18 6.13 -25.11
CA LEU A 223 -4.43 6.34 -23.70
C LEU A 223 -5.02 5.09 -23.04
N ARG A 224 -5.91 4.37 -23.71
CA ARG A 224 -6.45 3.08 -23.26
C ARG A 224 -5.35 2.06 -23.03
N GLN A 225 -4.48 1.88 -24.03
CA GLN A 225 -3.38 0.91 -23.96
C GLN A 225 -2.35 1.32 -22.91
N LYS A 226 -1.94 2.58 -22.84
CA LYS A 226 -1.05 3.08 -21.78
C LYS A 226 -1.63 2.86 -20.39
N SER A 227 -2.94 3.09 -20.20
CA SER A 227 -3.61 2.86 -18.92
C SER A 227 -3.61 1.38 -18.54
N TRP A 228 -3.87 0.47 -19.48
CA TRP A 228 -3.75 -0.97 -19.23
C TRP A 228 -2.33 -1.38 -18.87
N MET A 229 -1.33 -0.88 -19.59
CA MET A 229 0.08 -1.16 -19.28
C MET A 229 0.45 -0.66 -17.88
N MET A 230 -0.02 0.54 -17.51
CA MET A 230 0.25 1.09 -16.17
C MET A 230 -0.44 0.31 -15.06
N LEU A 231 -1.65 -0.22 -15.29
CA LEU A 231 -2.31 -1.16 -14.37
C LEU A 231 -1.44 -2.40 -14.11
N GLN A 232 -0.81 -2.97 -15.16
CA GLN A 232 0.07 -4.12 -15.00
C GLN A 232 1.31 -3.77 -14.18
N VAL A 233 1.88 -2.56 -14.38
CA VAL A 233 3.04 -2.08 -13.61
C VAL A 233 2.70 -1.94 -12.13
N LEU A 234 1.59 -1.25 -11.80
CA LEU A 234 1.17 -1.05 -10.41
C LEU A 234 0.86 -2.36 -9.69
N LEU A 235 0.25 -3.31 -10.40
CA LEU A 235 -0.02 -4.62 -9.84
C LEU A 235 1.23 -5.50 -9.74
N ALA A 236 2.19 -5.36 -10.66
CA ALA A 236 3.46 -6.08 -10.60
C ALA A 236 4.32 -5.60 -9.42
N ASP A 237 4.42 -4.28 -9.23
CA ASP A 237 5.08 -3.66 -8.09
C ASP A 237 4.51 -4.24 -6.78
N TRP A 238 3.19 -4.21 -6.63
CA TRP A 238 2.52 -4.81 -5.48
C TRP A 238 2.72 -6.33 -5.35
N ALA A 239 2.62 -7.09 -6.46
CA ALA A 239 2.79 -8.54 -6.44
C ALA A 239 4.16 -8.96 -5.92
N THR A 240 5.21 -8.18 -6.22
CA THR A 240 6.56 -8.47 -5.74
C THR A 240 6.74 -8.25 -4.25
N GLU A 241 5.90 -7.42 -3.62
CA GLU A 241 5.91 -7.11 -2.18
C GLU A 241 4.71 -7.72 -1.42
N TYR A 242 4.00 -8.67 -2.01
CA TYR A 242 2.83 -9.29 -1.39
C TYR A 242 3.22 -10.50 -0.55
N LEU A 243 2.98 -10.47 0.76
CA LEU A 243 3.24 -11.56 1.70
C LEU A 243 1.95 -11.98 2.40
N GLU A 244 1.37 -13.11 1.99
CA GLU A 244 0.19 -13.74 2.61
C GLU A 244 -0.99 -12.77 2.91
N GLY A 245 -1.26 -11.86 1.99
CA GLY A 245 -2.35 -10.89 2.12
C GLY A 245 -1.93 -9.54 2.67
N ALA A 246 -0.67 -9.36 3.05
CA ALA A 246 -0.11 -8.09 3.44
C ALA A 246 0.72 -7.46 2.32
N TRP A 247 0.79 -6.16 2.25
CA TRP A 247 1.79 -5.41 1.52
C TRP A 247 2.94 -5.12 2.46
N VAL A 248 4.15 -5.49 2.08
CA VAL A 248 5.34 -5.38 2.95
C VAL A 248 6.35 -4.38 2.41
N GLY A 249 7.25 -3.94 3.26
CA GLY A 249 8.25 -2.93 2.93
C GLY A 249 7.84 -1.53 3.37
N SER A 250 8.69 -0.55 3.09
CA SER A 250 8.41 0.85 3.38
C SER A 250 7.36 1.42 2.43
N HIS A 251 6.38 2.14 2.96
CA HIS A 251 5.24 2.70 2.23
C HIS A 251 5.14 4.20 2.39
N SER A 252 4.59 4.88 1.37
CA SER A 252 4.11 6.24 1.54
C SER A 252 2.63 6.24 1.93
N ARG A 253 2.16 7.31 2.56
CA ARG A 253 0.75 7.51 2.90
C ARG A 253 0.14 6.36 3.71
N GLU A 254 0.94 5.70 4.52
CA GLU A 254 0.45 4.72 5.49
C GLU A 254 -0.15 5.46 6.69
N LYS A 255 -1.35 5.06 7.10
CA LYS A 255 -2.04 5.70 8.22
C LYS A 255 -1.80 4.95 9.53
N TYR A 256 -1.91 5.69 10.61
CA TYR A 256 -1.75 5.21 11.98
C TYR A 256 -2.46 3.87 12.25
N ASP A 257 -3.72 3.75 11.89
CA ASP A 257 -4.50 2.54 12.12
C ASP A 257 -3.96 1.32 11.36
N GLN A 258 -3.32 1.54 10.22
CA GLN A 258 -2.77 0.47 9.40
C GLN A 258 -1.46 -0.08 9.95
N VAL A 259 -0.68 0.77 10.61
CA VAL A 259 0.55 0.38 11.29
C VAL A 259 0.25 -0.42 12.55
N LEU A 260 -0.66 0.07 13.38
CA LEU A 260 -0.95 -0.53 14.69
C LEU A 260 -1.85 -1.77 14.60
N HIS A 261 -2.70 -1.84 13.56
CA HIS A 261 -3.74 -2.85 13.42
C HIS A 261 -3.73 -3.45 12.01
N THR A 262 -2.55 -3.80 11.52
CA THR A 262 -2.33 -4.27 10.14
C THR A 262 -3.27 -5.36 9.70
N ARG A 263 -3.79 -6.15 10.63
CA ARG A 263 -4.67 -7.26 10.37
C ARG A 263 -6.15 -6.90 10.35
N GLU A 264 -6.60 -6.15 11.35
CA GLU A 264 -8.02 -5.81 11.54
C GLU A 264 -8.40 -4.53 10.82
N HIS A 265 -7.46 -3.61 10.68
CA HIS A 265 -7.64 -2.29 10.07
C HIS A 265 -6.95 -2.14 8.72
N THR A 266 -6.72 -3.25 8.02
CA THR A 266 -6.20 -3.20 6.66
C THR A 266 -7.14 -2.38 5.78
N GLY A 267 -6.65 -1.28 5.24
CA GLY A 267 -7.42 -0.38 4.39
C GLY A 267 -7.89 -1.04 3.09
N ALA A 268 -8.64 -0.30 2.29
CA ALA A 268 -9.16 -0.76 1.01
C ALA A 268 -8.04 -1.31 0.10
N GLY A 269 -6.86 -0.72 0.14
CA GLY A 269 -5.69 -1.19 -0.62
C GLY A 269 -5.41 -2.66 -0.35
N THR A 270 -5.21 -3.07 0.89
CA THR A 270 -4.93 -4.48 1.22
C THR A 270 -6.00 -5.43 0.71
N GLN A 271 -7.30 -5.03 0.75
CA GLN A 271 -8.37 -5.86 0.23
C GLN A 271 -8.32 -5.99 -1.30
N PHE A 272 -7.86 -4.96 -2.01
CA PHE A 272 -7.58 -5.07 -3.45
C PHE A 272 -6.43 -6.05 -3.74
N GLY A 273 -5.34 -6.04 -2.97
CA GLY A 273 -4.30 -7.06 -3.07
C GLY A 273 -4.85 -8.48 -2.91
N ARG A 274 -5.69 -8.70 -1.90
CA ARG A 274 -6.37 -9.99 -1.68
C ARG A 274 -7.35 -10.34 -2.80
N LEU A 275 -8.02 -9.35 -3.41
CA LEU A 275 -8.87 -9.58 -4.57
C LEU A 275 -8.05 -10.07 -5.76
N PHE A 276 -6.96 -9.38 -6.10
CA PHE A 276 -6.13 -9.71 -7.25
C PHE A 276 -5.31 -10.97 -7.01
N PHE A 277 -4.66 -11.11 -5.87
CA PHE A 277 -3.64 -12.15 -5.66
C PHE A 277 -4.12 -13.33 -4.80
N GLY A 278 -5.16 -13.21 -4.02
CA GLY A 278 -5.61 -14.27 -3.11
C GLY A 278 -4.68 -14.44 -1.91
N GLY A 279 -4.50 -15.67 -1.45
CA GLY A 279 -3.60 -16.02 -0.33
C GLY A 279 -4.16 -15.70 1.06
N ALA A 280 -5.14 -14.80 1.16
CA ALA A 280 -5.84 -14.47 2.40
C ALA A 280 -7.32 -14.13 2.12
N PRO A 281 -8.22 -14.33 3.10
CA PRO A 281 -9.64 -14.05 2.93
C PRO A 281 -9.90 -12.55 2.80
N LEU A 282 -10.90 -12.18 1.98
CA LEU A 282 -11.39 -10.81 1.88
C LEU A 282 -12.11 -10.40 3.16
N ARG A 283 -11.80 -9.22 3.69
CA ARG A 283 -12.47 -8.60 4.82
C ARG A 283 -13.26 -7.38 4.30
N LEU A 284 -14.49 -7.63 3.88
CA LEU A 284 -15.36 -6.64 3.26
C LEU A 284 -16.23 -5.87 4.27
N ASP A 285 -16.13 -6.23 5.53
CA ASP A 285 -16.79 -5.61 6.69
C ASP A 285 -16.04 -4.39 7.25
N LEU A 286 -14.81 -4.16 6.81
CA LEU A 286 -13.97 -3.09 7.32
C LEU A 286 -14.33 -1.71 6.72
N ALA A 287 -13.91 -0.65 7.39
CA ALA A 287 -14.06 0.71 6.89
C ALA A 287 -13.34 0.88 5.53
N GLU A 288 -13.86 1.77 4.69
CA GLU A 288 -13.31 2.09 3.37
C GLU A 288 -13.30 0.93 2.34
N THR A 289 -13.70 -0.29 2.71
CA THR A 289 -13.76 -1.42 1.76
C THR A 289 -14.85 -1.26 0.69
N TYR A 290 -15.71 -0.26 0.78
CA TYR A 290 -16.74 0.04 -0.23
C TYR A 290 -16.15 0.31 -1.63
N TYR A 291 -14.89 0.67 -1.76
CA TYR A 291 -14.21 0.75 -3.05
C TYR A 291 -14.17 -0.58 -3.80
N MET A 292 -14.25 -1.70 -3.08
CA MET A 292 -14.35 -3.04 -3.65
C MET A 292 -15.62 -3.21 -4.51
N ALA A 293 -16.64 -2.38 -4.29
CA ALA A 293 -17.84 -2.37 -5.12
C ALA A 293 -17.48 -2.13 -6.60
N LEU A 294 -16.67 -1.11 -6.91
CA LEU A 294 -16.18 -0.87 -8.27
C LEU A 294 -15.10 -1.87 -8.68
N GLY A 295 -14.09 -2.11 -7.84
CA GLY A 295 -12.99 -3.03 -8.15
C GLY A 295 -13.45 -4.42 -8.56
N SER A 296 -14.57 -4.90 -8.00
CA SER A 296 -15.13 -6.23 -8.31
C SER A 296 -15.99 -6.28 -9.58
N ILE A 297 -16.37 -5.14 -10.15
CA ILE A 297 -17.24 -5.05 -11.35
C ILE A 297 -16.55 -4.45 -12.57
N GLN A 298 -15.37 -3.86 -12.42
CA GLN A 298 -14.60 -3.32 -13.55
C GLN A 298 -14.13 -4.45 -14.48
N ALA A 299 -14.24 -4.23 -15.77
CA ALA A 299 -13.87 -5.21 -16.80
C ALA A 299 -12.35 -5.27 -17.03
N PHE A 300 -11.58 -5.41 -15.95
CA PHE A 300 -10.13 -5.39 -15.99
C PHE A 300 -9.57 -6.71 -15.49
N GLU A 301 -8.76 -7.36 -16.34
CA GLU A 301 -8.00 -8.55 -15.97
C GLU A 301 -6.50 -8.22 -15.95
N CYS A 302 -5.82 -8.52 -14.84
CA CYS A 302 -4.37 -8.46 -14.80
C CYS A 302 -3.72 -9.67 -15.46
N LEU A 303 -2.44 -9.54 -15.82
CA LEU A 303 -1.64 -10.65 -16.30
C LEU A 303 -1.63 -11.79 -15.26
N PRO A 304 -1.99 -13.02 -15.62
CA PRO A 304 -2.06 -14.12 -14.64
C PRO A 304 -0.75 -14.42 -13.94
N MET A 305 0.38 -14.15 -14.61
CA MET A 305 1.70 -14.28 -14.00
C MET A 305 1.84 -13.46 -12.72
N LEU A 306 1.12 -12.32 -12.56
CA LEU A 306 1.19 -11.48 -11.38
C LEU A 306 0.63 -12.18 -10.13
N GLY A 307 -0.45 -12.95 -10.27
CA GLY A 307 -0.96 -13.78 -9.18
C GLY A 307 0.03 -14.86 -8.75
N ARG A 308 0.74 -15.46 -9.71
CA ARG A 308 1.80 -16.43 -9.43
C ARG A 308 3.00 -15.78 -8.76
N MET A 309 3.46 -14.63 -9.25
CA MET A 309 4.52 -13.82 -8.62
C MET A 309 4.17 -13.45 -7.19
N ALA A 310 2.95 -12.99 -6.94
CA ALA A 310 2.48 -12.56 -5.62
C ALA A 310 2.44 -13.69 -4.59
N THR A 311 2.30 -14.94 -5.01
CA THR A 311 2.15 -16.10 -4.12
C THR A 311 3.35 -17.05 -4.12
N ASP A 312 4.37 -16.80 -4.96
CA ASP A 312 5.63 -17.56 -4.95
C ASP A 312 6.58 -17.02 -3.88
N ARG A 313 6.62 -17.71 -2.75
CA ARG A 313 7.50 -17.39 -1.60
C ARG A 313 8.39 -18.58 -1.26
N THR A 314 8.90 -19.23 -2.29
CA THR A 314 9.73 -20.43 -2.14
C THR A 314 11.16 -20.13 -1.66
N LYS A 315 11.68 -18.95 -1.99
CA LYS A 315 13.05 -18.51 -1.67
C LYS A 315 13.06 -17.04 -1.29
N PRO A 316 13.99 -16.63 -0.43
CA PRO A 316 14.21 -15.21 -0.18
C PRO A 316 14.70 -14.49 -1.44
N TYR A 317 14.36 -13.21 -1.55
CA TYR A 317 14.83 -12.32 -2.61
C TYR A 317 14.90 -10.88 -2.14
N VAL A 318 15.55 -10.06 -2.96
CA VAL A 318 15.71 -8.62 -2.75
C VAL A 318 15.02 -7.87 -3.86
N LEU A 319 14.38 -6.77 -3.51
CA LEU A 319 13.88 -5.76 -4.42
C LEU A 319 14.67 -4.46 -4.20
N ARG A 320 15.02 -3.80 -5.29
CA ARG A 320 15.57 -2.45 -5.30
C ARG A 320 14.69 -1.58 -6.21
N GLU A 321 14.25 -0.46 -5.68
CA GLU A 321 13.31 0.39 -6.39
C GLU A 321 13.66 1.86 -6.23
N LEU A 322 13.36 2.64 -7.25
CA LEU A 322 13.44 4.08 -7.21
C LEU A 322 12.03 4.65 -7.18
N LYS A 323 11.75 5.44 -6.17
CA LYS A 323 10.50 6.18 -6.07
C LYS A 323 10.75 7.66 -6.38
N ALA A 324 9.74 8.35 -6.92
CA ALA A 324 9.91 9.73 -7.33
C ALA A 324 10.10 10.65 -6.13
N PRO A 325 10.93 11.68 -6.28
CA PRO A 325 10.96 12.75 -5.32
C PRO A 325 9.63 13.51 -5.33
N ARG A 326 9.43 14.31 -4.30
CA ARG A 326 8.25 15.15 -4.12
C ARG A 326 7.86 15.92 -5.38
N ARG A 327 6.58 15.93 -5.71
CA ARG A 327 6.01 16.62 -6.87
C ARG A 327 4.87 17.56 -6.53
N GLY A 328 4.70 18.49 -7.41
CA GLY A 328 3.53 19.29 -7.64
C GLY A 328 3.79 20.15 -8.87
N PRO A 329 2.80 20.75 -9.50
CA PRO A 329 3.00 21.72 -10.58
C PRO A 329 3.96 22.82 -10.10
N GLY A 330 5.13 22.96 -10.73
CA GLY A 330 6.12 23.97 -10.38
C GLY A 330 7.02 23.68 -9.18
N ILE A 331 6.95 22.49 -8.56
CA ILE A 331 7.88 22.08 -7.50
C ILE A 331 9.09 21.41 -8.14
N ALA A 332 10.28 21.90 -7.81
CA ALA A 332 11.53 21.25 -8.20
C ALA A 332 11.62 19.83 -7.61
N TYR A 333 12.15 18.90 -8.40
CA TYR A 333 12.45 17.56 -7.91
C TYR A 333 13.59 17.65 -6.88
N GLY A 334 13.38 17.06 -5.70
CA GLY A 334 14.41 16.82 -4.72
C GLY A 334 15.24 15.56 -5.05
N GLU A 335 15.97 15.07 -4.07
CA GLU A 335 16.63 13.77 -4.16
C GLU A 335 15.59 12.66 -4.31
N PRO A 336 15.89 11.60 -5.07
CA PRO A 336 14.99 10.45 -5.16
C PRO A 336 14.81 9.78 -3.80
N THR A 337 13.75 9.00 -3.68
CA THR A 337 13.59 8.03 -2.61
C THR A 337 14.05 6.67 -3.13
N TRP A 338 15.11 6.14 -2.54
CA TRP A 338 15.58 4.78 -2.79
C TRP A 338 14.88 3.83 -1.85
N LYS A 339 14.38 2.74 -2.38
CA LYS A 339 13.69 1.71 -1.61
C LYS A 339 14.40 0.37 -1.78
N TYR A 340 14.46 -0.38 -0.69
CA TYR A 340 15.05 -1.70 -0.62
C TYR A 340 14.17 -2.60 0.23
N THR A 341 13.78 -3.76 -0.30
CA THR A 341 12.97 -4.72 0.44
C THR A 341 13.57 -6.12 0.31
N TYR A 342 13.85 -6.77 1.44
CA TYR A 342 14.19 -8.17 1.53
C TYR A 342 12.95 -8.96 1.94
N ILE A 343 12.59 -9.96 1.17
CA ILE A 343 11.41 -10.80 1.42
C ILE A 343 11.85 -12.24 1.56
N ALA A 344 11.53 -12.82 2.70
CA ALA A 344 11.61 -14.26 2.99
C ALA A 344 10.20 -14.87 3.00
N PRO A 345 10.06 -16.20 2.98
CA PRO A 345 8.75 -16.83 3.06
C PRO A 345 7.94 -16.46 4.31
N GLU A 346 8.58 -16.15 5.43
CA GLU A 346 7.94 -15.90 6.73
C GLU A 346 7.87 -14.43 7.12
N PHE A 347 8.74 -13.59 6.54
CA PHE A 347 8.85 -12.18 6.91
C PHE A 347 9.44 -11.34 5.79
N ALA A 348 9.30 -10.04 5.94
CA ALA A 348 9.98 -9.07 5.10
C ALA A 348 10.64 -7.99 5.95
N VAL A 349 11.77 -7.46 5.47
CA VAL A 349 12.43 -6.28 6.00
C VAL A 349 12.49 -5.25 4.88
N GLY A 350 11.90 -4.09 5.09
CA GLY A 350 11.88 -3.02 4.09
C GLY A 350 12.46 -1.71 4.62
N SER A 351 13.06 -0.94 3.74
CA SER A 351 13.56 0.38 4.07
C SER A 351 13.50 1.35 2.89
N SER A 352 13.48 2.65 3.22
CA SER A 352 13.60 3.73 2.26
C SER A 352 14.45 4.86 2.81
N TRP A 353 15.18 5.54 1.96
CA TRP A 353 16.02 6.70 2.31
C TRP A 353 16.01 7.72 1.17
N GLY A 354 16.65 8.87 1.38
CA GLY A 354 16.60 9.99 0.45
C GLY A 354 15.51 10.99 0.83
N ASP A 355 14.88 11.63 -0.16
CA ASP A 355 13.87 12.65 0.11
C ASP A 355 12.59 12.04 0.69
N LEU A 356 11.90 12.82 1.51
CA LEU A 356 10.59 12.44 2.04
C LEU A 356 9.52 12.74 0.99
N THR A 357 8.85 11.69 0.53
CA THR A 357 7.80 11.83 -0.49
C THR A 357 6.46 12.26 0.12
N ASP A 358 6.19 11.84 1.36
CA ASP A 358 4.95 12.15 2.07
C ASP A 358 5.14 12.12 3.58
N VAL A 359 4.16 12.65 4.31
CA VAL A 359 4.21 12.78 5.79
C VAL A 359 3.75 11.53 6.54
N GLU A 360 3.12 10.60 5.87
CA GLU A 360 2.49 9.44 6.51
C GLU A 360 3.21 8.15 6.12
N HIS A 361 4.51 8.06 6.33
CA HIS A 361 5.26 6.82 6.16
C HIS A 361 6.33 6.67 7.26
N HIS A 362 6.79 5.44 7.45
CA HIS A 362 7.99 5.16 8.22
C HIS A 362 9.10 4.67 7.29
N ARG A 363 10.35 4.91 7.69
CA ARG A 363 11.51 4.66 6.83
C ARG A 363 11.88 3.19 6.72
N TRP A 364 11.55 2.37 7.70
CA TRP A 364 11.87 0.96 7.71
C TRP A 364 10.98 0.16 8.65
N ASP A 365 10.79 -1.09 8.33
CA ASP A 365 10.07 -2.05 9.17
C ASP A 365 10.55 -3.49 8.99
N LEU A 366 10.16 -4.32 9.94
CA LEU A 366 10.10 -5.77 9.83
C LEU A 366 8.62 -6.16 9.89
N THR A 367 8.13 -6.80 8.85
CA THR A 367 6.75 -7.33 8.80
C THR A 367 6.78 -8.86 8.79
N TRP A 368 5.90 -9.48 9.57
CA TRP A 368 5.65 -10.93 9.53
C TRP A 368 4.17 -11.23 9.59
N VAL A 369 3.79 -12.46 9.24
CA VAL A 369 2.38 -12.90 9.26
C VAL A 369 2.19 -14.00 10.29
N SER A 370 1.36 -13.73 11.30
CA SER A 370 0.90 -14.73 12.25
C SER A 370 -0.29 -15.50 11.67
N PRO A 371 -0.29 -16.84 11.70
CA PRO A 371 -1.42 -17.64 11.21
C PRO A 371 -2.75 -17.33 11.90
N GLN A 372 -2.72 -16.94 13.18
CA GLN A 372 -3.91 -16.59 13.97
C GLN A 372 -4.29 -15.14 13.81
N ASP A 373 -3.29 -14.28 13.74
CA ASP A 373 -3.46 -12.84 13.91
C ASP A 373 -3.22 -12.01 12.64
N GLY A 374 -2.69 -12.59 11.58
CA GLY A 374 -2.38 -11.92 10.31
C GLY A 374 -1.09 -11.10 10.40
N ALA A 375 -0.91 -10.17 9.48
CA ALA A 375 0.31 -9.38 9.39
C ALA A 375 0.43 -8.37 10.53
N THR A 376 1.65 -8.23 11.05
CA THR A 376 2.04 -7.19 12.00
C THR A 376 3.46 -6.72 11.69
N CYS A 377 3.87 -5.59 12.26
CA CYS A 377 5.19 -5.03 12.00
C CYS A 377 5.91 -4.60 13.28
N PHE A 378 7.21 -4.45 13.15
CA PHE A 378 8.11 -3.81 14.12
C PHE A 378 8.90 -2.72 13.42
N PHE A 379 9.04 -1.57 14.04
CA PHE A 379 9.87 -0.46 13.58
C PHE A 379 10.26 0.46 14.74
N ILE A 380 11.22 1.35 14.51
CA ILE A 380 11.56 2.45 15.42
C ILE A 380 11.61 3.73 14.60
N ASN A 381 10.91 4.77 15.04
CA ASN A 381 10.91 6.06 14.38
C ASN A 381 11.02 7.23 15.38
N PRO A 382 11.51 8.40 14.94
CA PRO A 382 11.50 9.60 15.78
C PRO A 382 10.08 10.14 15.95
N SER A 383 9.85 10.76 17.09
CA SER A 383 8.65 11.57 17.31
C SER A 383 8.70 12.82 16.43
N TYR A 384 7.69 13.03 15.60
CA TYR A 384 7.64 14.16 14.68
C TYR A 384 6.38 14.98 14.90
N SER A 385 6.49 16.31 15.05
CA SER A 385 5.35 17.13 15.40
C SER A 385 4.43 17.44 14.22
N ALA A 386 3.13 17.56 14.48
CA ALA A 386 2.14 17.96 13.47
C ALA A 386 2.44 19.34 12.81
N GLN A 387 3.19 20.20 13.47
CA GLN A 387 3.61 21.48 12.88
C GLN A 387 4.56 21.30 11.70
N GLN A 388 5.28 20.19 11.67
CA GLN A 388 6.22 19.86 10.59
C GLN A 388 5.50 19.33 9.33
N LEU A 389 4.24 18.91 9.42
CA LEU A 389 3.39 18.57 8.28
C LEU A 389 3.36 19.66 7.22
N SER A 390 3.46 20.94 7.62
CA SER A 390 3.47 22.07 6.68
C SER A 390 4.65 22.06 5.71
N ARG A 391 5.73 21.33 6.01
CA ARG A 391 6.88 21.19 5.11
C ARG A 391 6.56 20.36 3.87
N PHE A 392 5.57 19.48 3.94
CA PHE A 392 5.23 18.53 2.89
C PHE A 392 4.08 18.98 2.02
N PHE A 393 3.24 19.90 2.48
CA PHE A 393 2.14 20.43 1.71
C PHE A 393 2.51 21.81 1.16
N PRO A 394 2.40 22.06 -0.15
CA PRO A 394 2.59 23.41 -0.70
C PRO A 394 1.50 24.36 -0.21
N THR A 395 1.84 25.62 -0.04
CA THR A 395 0.88 26.68 0.34
C THR A 395 -0.26 26.84 -0.69
N PRO A 396 -1.50 27.11 -0.28
CA PRO A 396 -1.99 27.81 0.92
C PRO A 396 -2.70 26.86 1.89
N LEU A 397 -2.02 26.37 2.90
CA LEU A 397 -2.45 25.15 3.59
C LEU A 397 -2.78 25.29 5.06
N ASP A 398 -2.70 26.47 5.66
CA ASP A 398 -3.03 26.62 7.08
C ASP A 398 -4.47 26.21 7.41
N LEU A 399 -5.42 26.46 6.47
CA LEU A 399 -6.81 26.01 6.64
C LEU A 399 -6.94 24.50 6.49
N VAL A 400 -6.25 23.92 5.51
CA VAL A 400 -6.26 22.47 5.26
C VAL A 400 -5.53 21.73 6.37
N ARG A 401 -4.39 22.25 6.84
CA ARG A 401 -3.65 21.69 7.97
C ARG A 401 -4.50 21.67 9.23
N ALA A 402 -5.17 22.77 9.57
CA ALA A 402 -6.06 22.84 10.70
C ALA A 402 -7.21 21.83 10.60
N ASP A 403 -7.74 21.60 9.41
CA ASP A 403 -8.80 20.63 9.16
C ASP A 403 -8.30 19.19 9.27
N ILE A 404 -7.13 18.88 8.72
CA ILE A 404 -6.48 17.56 8.85
C ILE A 404 -6.21 17.25 10.32
N VAL A 405 -5.59 18.16 11.07
CA VAL A 405 -5.31 17.96 12.50
C VAL A 405 -6.60 17.77 13.30
N ARG A 406 -7.65 18.53 12.97
CA ARG A 406 -8.95 18.38 13.64
C ARG A 406 -9.60 17.02 13.37
N GLN A 407 -9.51 16.51 12.13
CA GLN A 407 -10.07 15.21 11.76
C GLN A 407 -9.20 14.04 12.21
N ARG A 408 -7.91 14.29 12.44
CA ARG A 408 -6.92 13.28 12.84
C ARG A 408 -6.18 13.76 14.09
N PRO A 409 -6.82 13.71 15.27
CA PRO A 409 -6.25 14.22 16.50
C PRO A 409 -4.93 13.55 16.90
N TYR A 410 -4.66 12.34 16.40
CA TYR A 410 -3.38 11.64 16.62
C TYR A 410 -2.18 12.36 15.97
N TYR A 411 -2.37 13.25 15.00
CA TYR A 411 -1.27 14.10 14.52
C TYR A 411 -0.74 15.08 15.57
N ALA A 412 -1.56 15.43 16.54
CA ALA A 412 -1.16 16.23 17.69
C ALA A 412 -0.59 15.37 18.82
N ASP A 413 -0.71 14.04 18.74
CA ASP A 413 -0.14 13.12 19.72
C ASP A 413 1.40 13.17 19.64
N PRO A 414 2.10 13.50 20.72
CA PRO A 414 3.55 13.50 20.76
C PRO A 414 4.15 12.09 20.58
N HIS A 415 3.35 11.05 20.71
CA HIS A 415 3.75 9.64 20.61
C HIS A 415 3.20 8.93 19.38
N LYS A 416 2.91 9.66 18.32
CA LYS A 416 2.42 9.07 17.08
C LYS A 416 3.44 8.11 16.45
N TRP A 417 2.91 7.15 15.69
CA TRP A 417 3.67 6.03 15.14
C TRP A 417 4.00 6.13 13.65
N VAL A 418 3.35 7.02 12.94
CA VAL A 418 3.56 7.23 11.51
C VAL A 418 4.17 8.58 11.26
N GLU A 419 4.95 8.66 10.25
CA GLU A 419 5.63 9.77 9.60
C GLU A 419 7.14 9.55 9.54
N GLY A 420 7.66 9.68 8.32
CA GLY A 420 9.10 9.78 8.10
C GLY A 420 9.65 11.06 8.70
N SER A 421 10.89 11.02 9.09
CA SER A 421 11.59 12.17 9.67
C SER A 421 12.82 12.53 8.83
N PRO A 422 13.11 13.82 8.62
CA PRO A 422 14.36 14.24 7.98
C PRO A 422 15.59 14.00 8.87
N HIS A 423 15.38 13.65 10.14
CA HIS A 423 16.42 13.39 11.12
C HIS A 423 16.79 11.91 11.24
N GLU A 424 16.23 11.10 10.37
CA GLU A 424 16.47 9.67 10.26
C GLU A 424 17.09 9.36 8.90
N ASP A 425 18.20 8.64 8.92
CA ASP A 425 18.82 8.08 7.73
C ASP A 425 18.98 6.57 7.87
N VAL A 426 18.71 5.82 6.80
CA VAL A 426 18.61 4.36 6.84
C VAL A 426 19.46 3.74 5.76
N TRP A 427 20.08 2.60 6.07
CA TRP A 427 20.73 1.74 5.11
C TRP A 427 20.41 0.27 5.39
N GLN A 428 20.13 -0.48 4.34
CA GLN A 428 19.77 -1.90 4.42
C GLN A 428 20.66 -2.74 3.51
N HIS A 429 21.04 -3.92 4.01
CA HIS A 429 21.57 -5.02 3.20
C HIS A 429 20.88 -6.32 3.60
N GLU A 430 20.19 -6.94 2.64
CA GLU A 430 19.36 -8.13 2.88
C GLU A 430 18.43 -7.96 4.09
N ASN A 431 18.54 -8.85 5.07
CA ASN A 431 17.73 -8.93 6.28
C ASN A 431 18.23 -8.06 7.45
N ALA A 432 19.19 -7.17 7.21
CA ALA A 432 19.76 -6.27 8.21
C ALA A 432 19.56 -4.80 7.83
N VAL A 433 19.00 -4.01 8.76
CA VAL A 433 18.80 -2.55 8.64
C VAL A 433 19.62 -1.85 9.69
N ILE A 434 20.24 -0.74 9.30
CA ILE A 434 20.86 0.23 10.21
C ILE A 434 20.12 1.56 10.04
N ALA A 435 19.60 2.10 11.13
CA ALA A 435 18.99 3.42 11.18
C ALA A 435 19.82 4.34 12.08
N LEU A 436 20.13 5.53 11.59
CA LEU A 436 20.87 6.57 12.29
C LEU A 436 19.98 7.78 12.47
N TYR A 437 19.96 8.31 13.67
CA TYR A 437 19.13 9.44 14.06
C TYR A 437 20.02 10.61 14.51
N ASP A 438 19.77 11.81 13.95
CA ASP A 438 20.43 13.06 14.33
C ASP A 438 19.35 14.14 14.54
N ILE A 439 18.76 14.16 15.74
CA ILE A 439 17.65 15.06 16.07
C ILE A 439 18.21 16.38 16.57
N PRO A 440 18.05 17.50 15.85
CA PRO A 440 18.56 18.80 16.27
C PRO A 440 17.97 19.24 17.60
N ALA A 441 18.78 19.91 18.43
CA ALA A 441 18.35 20.41 19.72
C ALA A 441 17.21 21.44 19.64
N ALA A 442 16.95 21.99 18.45
CA ALA A 442 15.84 22.90 18.21
C ALA A 442 14.48 22.20 18.03
N GLU A 443 14.49 20.87 17.86
CA GLU A 443 13.23 20.11 17.78
C GLU A 443 12.63 19.93 19.19
N ASP A 444 11.32 20.01 19.28
CA ASP A 444 10.58 19.89 20.56
C ASP A 444 10.75 18.51 21.21
N ARG A 445 11.09 17.50 20.41
CA ARG A 445 11.23 16.11 20.83
C ARG A 445 12.59 15.58 20.45
N GLN A 446 13.25 14.94 21.42
CA GLN A 446 14.58 14.36 21.28
C GLN A 446 14.56 12.84 21.44
N ASP A 447 13.41 12.22 21.18
CA ASP A 447 13.19 10.81 21.40
C ASP A 447 12.87 10.06 20.10
N ILE A 448 13.25 8.80 20.08
CA ILE A 448 12.80 7.80 19.11
C ILE A 448 11.98 6.74 19.84
N ASN A 449 11.01 6.16 19.17
CA ASN A 449 10.08 5.21 19.74
C ASN A 449 10.02 3.92 18.92
N GLY A 450 10.18 2.78 19.60
CA GLY A 450 10.04 1.45 19.03
C GLY A 450 8.65 0.86 19.29
N PHE A 451 8.00 0.40 18.23
CA PHE A 451 6.73 -0.30 18.29
C PHE A 451 6.95 -1.81 18.36
N PHE A 452 6.67 -2.42 19.53
CA PHE A 452 6.78 -3.85 19.76
C PHE A 452 5.38 -4.45 19.96
N PRO A 453 4.77 -5.06 18.96
CA PRO A 453 3.41 -5.59 19.05
C PRO A 453 3.31 -6.75 20.06
N HIS A 454 2.15 -6.91 20.70
CA HIS A 454 1.91 -8.01 21.65
C HIS A 454 1.94 -9.40 21.00
N LEU A 455 2.07 -9.49 19.68
CA LEU A 455 2.28 -10.73 18.94
C LEU A 455 3.73 -11.28 19.04
N ILE A 456 4.62 -10.57 19.71
CA ILE A 456 5.95 -11.08 20.08
C ILE A 456 5.78 -12.09 21.23
N ALA A 457 6.06 -13.36 20.93
CA ALA A 457 5.86 -14.46 21.89
C ALA A 457 6.90 -14.48 23.02
N GLU A 458 8.11 -14.01 22.75
CA GLU A 458 9.21 -13.96 23.71
C GLU A 458 10.13 -12.77 23.41
N LYS A 459 10.53 -12.04 24.46
CA LYS A 459 11.46 -10.92 24.38
C LYS A 459 12.52 -11.04 25.47
N ARG A 460 13.80 -10.79 25.16
CA ARG A 460 14.93 -10.77 26.09
C ARG A 460 15.84 -9.58 25.82
N GLU A 461 16.42 -9.02 26.86
CA GLU A 461 17.40 -7.95 26.76
C GLU A 461 18.74 -8.41 27.33
N GLU A 462 19.77 -8.44 26.51
CA GLU A 462 21.09 -8.89 26.89
C GLU A 462 22.18 -8.16 26.10
N ALA A 463 23.19 -7.62 26.78
CA ALA A 463 24.38 -7.02 26.18
C ALA A 463 24.10 -5.90 25.14
N GLY A 464 23.07 -5.10 25.35
CA GLY A 464 22.66 -4.00 24.45
C GLY A 464 21.78 -4.45 23.27
N TRP A 465 21.46 -5.75 23.21
CA TRP A 465 20.51 -6.32 22.26
C TRP A 465 19.15 -6.58 22.90
N ILE A 466 18.11 -6.35 22.13
CA ILE A 466 16.74 -6.80 22.38
C ILE A 466 16.48 -7.94 21.41
N PHE A 467 16.29 -9.14 21.91
CA PHE A 467 15.95 -10.33 21.13
C PHE A 467 14.46 -10.57 21.18
N ALA A 468 13.88 -10.89 20.06
CA ALA A 468 12.46 -11.20 19.96
C ALA A 468 12.21 -12.46 19.12
N ARG A 469 11.23 -13.25 19.57
CA ARG A 469 10.70 -14.42 18.87
C ARG A 469 9.23 -14.18 18.57
N ALA A 470 8.89 -14.25 17.30
CA ALA A 470 7.53 -14.19 16.81
C ALA A 470 7.24 -15.40 15.90
N ASP A 471 6.04 -15.48 15.34
CA ASP A 471 5.66 -16.58 14.45
C ASP A 471 6.57 -16.62 13.21
N GLY A 472 7.30 -17.72 13.08
CA GLY A 472 8.19 -17.98 11.94
C GLY A 472 9.46 -17.13 11.87
N VAL A 473 9.67 -16.14 12.76
CA VAL A 473 10.80 -15.21 12.69
C VAL A 473 11.46 -15.01 14.05
N PHE A 474 12.80 -14.96 14.07
CA PHE A 474 13.60 -14.41 15.15
C PHE A 474 14.24 -13.10 14.70
N PHE A 475 14.22 -12.10 15.57
CA PHE A 475 14.90 -10.84 15.27
C PHE A 475 15.63 -10.27 16.48
N ALA A 476 16.67 -9.54 16.20
CA ALA A 476 17.49 -8.86 17.19
C ALA A 476 17.56 -7.37 16.86
N VAL A 477 17.39 -6.54 17.87
CA VAL A 477 17.48 -5.09 17.77
C VAL A 477 18.60 -4.63 18.70
N TRP A 478 19.61 -4.00 18.15
CA TRP A 478 20.64 -3.33 18.92
C TRP A 478 20.39 -1.82 18.93
N THR A 479 20.57 -1.20 20.11
CA THR A 479 20.45 0.25 20.27
C THR A 479 21.71 0.79 20.91
N SER A 480 22.25 1.91 20.40
CA SER A 480 23.47 2.53 20.92
C SER A 480 23.32 3.06 22.34
N VAL A 481 22.12 3.34 22.76
CA VAL A 481 21.75 3.74 24.13
C VAL A 481 20.53 2.96 24.60
N PRO A 482 20.42 2.66 25.91
CA PRO A 482 19.24 1.97 26.43
C PRO A 482 18.00 2.84 26.37
N GLY A 483 16.82 2.23 26.24
CA GLY A 483 15.53 2.88 26.27
C GLY A 483 14.72 2.52 27.53
N THR A 484 13.56 3.16 27.64
CA THR A 484 12.57 2.91 28.69
C THR A 484 11.34 2.26 28.06
N TRP A 485 10.87 1.16 28.70
CA TRP A 485 9.69 0.45 28.27
C TRP A 485 8.41 1.05 28.86
N HIS A 486 7.39 1.19 28.01
CA HIS A 486 6.03 1.57 28.39
C HIS A 486 5.06 0.54 27.83
N ARG A 487 4.22 -0.02 28.69
CA ARG A 487 3.18 -0.95 28.27
C ARG A 487 1.95 -0.16 27.82
N GLU A 488 1.52 -0.40 26.60
CA GLU A 488 0.31 0.16 26.02
C GLU A 488 -0.74 -0.94 25.79
N LYS A 489 -1.91 -0.59 25.24
CA LYS A 489 -3.03 -1.53 25.12
C LYS A 489 -2.69 -2.73 24.22
N ASP A 490 -2.11 -2.47 23.05
CA ASP A 490 -1.92 -3.47 22.00
C ASP A 490 -0.43 -3.70 21.66
N HIS A 491 0.49 -3.03 22.37
CA HIS A 491 1.94 -3.10 22.13
C HIS A 491 2.74 -2.66 23.36
N GLU A 492 4.03 -2.84 23.30
CA GLU A 492 4.99 -2.18 24.18
C GLU A 492 5.76 -1.12 23.38
N ARG A 493 5.94 0.03 23.97
CA ARG A 493 6.74 1.13 23.43
C ARG A 493 8.10 1.15 24.10
N LEU A 494 9.16 1.13 23.30
CA LEU A 494 10.51 1.45 23.74
C LEU A 494 10.79 2.91 23.41
N THR A 495 10.98 3.76 24.43
CA THR A 495 11.35 5.17 24.22
C THR A 495 12.83 5.37 24.52
N ILE A 496 13.59 5.88 23.56
CA ILE A 496 15.00 6.24 23.70
C ILE A 496 15.10 7.77 23.58
N VAL A 497 15.52 8.42 24.66
CA VAL A 497 15.67 9.88 24.72
C VAL A 497 17.16 10.22 24.56
N HIS A 498 17.58 10.35 23.30
CA HIS A 498 18.94 10.73 22.95
C HIS A 498 18.96 11.29 21.52
N PRO A 499 19.61 12.46 21.28
CA PRO A 499 19.55 13.11 19.97
C PRO A 499 20.31 12.37 18.87
N LYS A 500 21.36 11.62 19.24
CA LYS A 500 22.23 10.89 18.31
C LYS A 500 22.21 9.42 18.63
N THR A 501 21.41 8.67 17.90
CA THR A 501 21.18 7.25 18.18
C THR A 501 21.43 6.40 16.94
N ALA A 502 21.98 5.21 17.15
CA ALA A 502 22.03 4.16 16.14
C ALA A 502 21.14 3.00 16.57
N VAL A 503 20.40 2.45 15.62
CA VAL A 503 19.60 1.23 15.76
C VAL A 503 20.01 0.25 14.66
N ILE A 504 20.15 -1.03 15.00
CA ILE A 504 20.37 -2.12 14.05
C ILE A 504 19.29 -3.16 14.27
N LEU A 505 18.61 -3.54 13.19
CA LEU A 505 17.73 -4.69 13.13
C LEU A 505 18.41 -5.79 12.31
N GLU A 506 18.37 -7.03 12.77
CA GLU A 506 18.61 -8.22 11.94
C GLU A 506 17.55 -9.28 12.23
N ALA A 507 16.88 -9.78 11.17
CA ALA A 507 15.83 -10.78 11.25
C ALA A 507 16.20 -12.04 10.48
N VAL A 508 15.79 -13.22 10.98
CA VAL A 508 16.02 -14.53 10.34
C VAL A 508 14.78 -15.40 10.43
N ALA A 509 14.58 -16.28 9.46
CA ALA A 509 13.53 -17.27 9.57
C ALA A 509 13.86 -18.23 10.73
N ALA A 510 12.90 -18.50 11.59
CA ALA A 510 13.11 -19.35 12.77
C ALA A 510 13.59 -20.78 12.39
N ARG A 511 13.21 -21.26 11.20
CA ARG A 511 13.64 -22.56 10.67
C ARG A 511 15.12 -22.62 10.29
N ASP A 512 15.76 -21.46 10.03
CA ASP A 512 17.16 -21.37 9.62
C ASP A 512 18.11 -21.37 10.83
N GLU A 513 17.55 -21.31 12.03
CA GLU A 513 18.28 -21.35 13.30
C GLU A 513 17.98 -22.63 14.07
N LYS A 514 18.97 -23.10 14.82
CA LYS A 514 18.77 -24.29 15.68
C LYS A 514 17.64 -24.07 16.70
N ASN A 515 17.59 -22.93 17.31
CA ASN A 515 16.56 -22.45 18.24
C ASN A 515 16.83 -20.99 18.61
N PHE A 516 15.93 -20.38 19.36
CA PHE A 516 16.04 -18.98 19.78
C PHE A 516 17.28 -18.70 20.64
N ASP A 517 17.71 -19.64 21.52
CA ASP A 517 18.92 -19.48 22.35
C ASP A 517 20.18 -19.43 21.49
N ALA A 518 20.27 -20.25 20.45
CA ALA A 518 21.39 -20.25 19.50
C ALA A 518 21.46 -18.93 18.72
N PHE A 519 20.32 -18.43 18.27
CA PHE A 519 20.21 -17.12 17.63
C PHE A 519 20.69 -16.00 18.57
N CYS A 520 20.17 -15.94 19.81
CA CYS A 520 20.61 -14.95 20.80
C CYS A 520 22.11 -15.02 21.07
N ALA A 521 22.66 -16.24 21.21
CA ALA A 521 24.10 -16.42 21.46
C ALA A 521 24.97 -15.91 20.29
N ARG A 522 24.56 -16.18 19.05
CA ARG A 522 25.24 -15.72 17.84
C ARG A 522 25.22 -14.20 17.76
N MET A 523 24.07 -13.56 17.96
CA MET A 523 23.92 -12.12 17.88
C MET A 523 24.70 -11.39 18.99
N ARG A 524 24.72 -11.94 20.22
CA ARG A 524 25.54 -11.36 21.32
C ARG A 524 27.04 -11.35 21.04
N ALA A 525 27.53 -12.32 20.28
CA ALA A 525 28.93 -12.37 19.89
C ALA A 525 29.27 -11.28 18.85
N ASN A 526 28.28 -10.78 18.14
CA ASN A 526 28.41 -9.73 17.14
C ASN A 526 28.23 -8.36 17.80
N ARG A 527 29.31 -7.59 17.82
CA ARG A 527 29.34 -6.27 18.47
C ARG A 527 29.41 -5.17 17.42
N PRO A 528 28.33 -4.40 17.22
CA PRO A 528 28.38 -3.20 16.40
C PRO A 528 29.40 -2.19 16.94
N VAL A 529 30.06 -1.48 16.03
CA VAL A 529 30.93 -0.34 16.38
C VAL A 529 30.21 0.94 15.96
N PHE A 530 29.91 1.79 16.92
CA PHE A 530 29.25 3.07 16.69
C PHE A 530 30.13 4.23 17.18
N ASP A 531 30.36 5.19 16.30
CA ASP A 531 30.98 6.49 16.64
C ASP A 531 29.88 7.56 16.61
N GLU A 532 29.43 7.99 17.79
CA GLU A 532 28.39 9.00 17.94
C GLU A 532 28.81 10.37 17.38
N ARG A 533 30.10 10.71 17.41
CA ARG A 533 30.59 12.00 16.95
C ARG A 533 30.44 12.15 15.43
N THR A 534 30.66 11.09 14.69
CA THR A 534 30.54 11.04 13.22
C THR A 534 29.23 10.43 12.76
N LEU A 535 28.41 9.90 13.68
CA LEU A 535 27.23 9.10 13.37
C LEU A 535 27.55 8.01 12.35
N THR A 536 28.55 7.19 12.68
CA THR A 536 29.02 6.10 11.83
C THR A 536 28.86 4.77 12.53
N VAL A 537 28.31 3.79 11.82
CA VAL A 537 28.20 2.40 12.26
C VAL A 537 29.04 1.51 11.35
N ALA A 538 29.81 0.59 11.96
CA ALA A 538 30.36 -0.57 11.31
C ALA A 538 29.75 -1.83 11.94
N TYR A 539 29.14 -2.66 11.12
CA TYR A 539 28.42 -3.86 11.57
C TYR A 539 28.70 -5.04 10.64
N VAL A 540 28.95 -6.21 11.21
CA VAL A 540 29.03 -7.45 10.44
C VAL A 540 27.74 -8.23 10.66
N THR A 541 26.99 -8.49 9.61
CA THR A 541 25.71 -9.22 9.70
C THR A 541 25.94 -10.68 10.10
N GLY A 542 24.90 -11.35 10.57
CA GLY A 542 24.96 -12.78 10.88
C GLY A 542 25.28 -13.67 9.67
N ARG A 543 25.16 -13.12 8.45
CA ARG A 543 25.58 -13.77 7.19
C ARG A 543 27.03 -13.45 6.79
N GLY A 544 27.73 -12.64 7.57
CA GLY A 544 29.14 -12.32 7.37
C GLY A 544 29.43 -11.10 6.50
N HIS A 545 28.43 -10.35 6.05
CA HIS A 545 28.60 -9.11 5.29
C HIS A 545 28.92 -7.94 6.22
N ARG A 546 29.96 -7.19 5.90
CA ARG A 546 30.31 -5.96 6.61
C ARG A 546 29.56 -4.77 6.02
N ILE A 547 28.78 -4.09 6.84
CA ILE A 547 28.10 -2.84 6.51
C ILE A 547 28.84 -1.70 7.19
N ASP A 548 29.29 -0.69 6.41
CA ASP A 548 29.76 0.59 6.94
C ASP A 548 28.80 1.69 6.48
N PHE A 549 28.20 2.39 7.46
CA PHE A 549 27.18 3.41 7.21
C PHE A 549 27.41 4.65 8.05
N THR A 550 27.41 5.82 7.40
CA THR A 550 27.49 7.14 8.02
C THR A 550 26.26 7.96 7.66
N HIS A 551 25.66 8.61 8.62
CA HIS A 551 24.49 9.48 8.43
C HIS A 551 24.75 10.52 7.32
N HIS A 552 23.89 10.54 6.31
CA HIS A 552 24.03 11.32 5.07
C HIS A 552 25.41 11.19 4.37
N GLY A 553 26.09 10.08 4.58
CA GLY A 553 27.45 9.88 4.08
C GLY A 553 27.65 8.50 3.44
N VAL A 554 28.72 7.82 3.87
CA VAL A 554 29.12 6.52 3.33
C VAL A 554 28.03 5.48 3.50
N ARG A 555 27.77 4.74 2.43
CA ARG A 555 26.98 3.51 2.41
C ARG A 555 27.79 2.45 1.67
N SER A 556 28.24 1.43 2.37
CA SER A 556 29.00 0.36 1.72
C SER A 556 28.69 -1.00 2.33
N VAL A 557 28.87 -2.03 1.51
CA VAL A 557 28.80 -3.43 1.91
C VAL A 557 30.07 -4.12 1.43
N ASP A 558 30.78 -4.79 2.34
CA ASP A 558 32.06 -5.46 2.08
C ASP A 558 33.11 -4.55 1.41
N GLY A 559 33.08 -3.26 1.78
CA GLY A 559 33.96 -2.23 1.23
C GLY A 559 33.55 -1.70 -0.15
N ILE A 560 32.45 -2.19 -0.71
CA ILE A 560 31.90 -1.71 -1.99
C ILE A 560 30.86 -0.63 -1.70
N ALA A 561 31.13 0.59 -2.19
CA ALA A 561 30.20 1.70 -2.04
C ALA A 561 28.90 1.45 -2.85
N ALA A 562 27.77 1.88 -2.29
CA ALA A 562 26.50 1.84 -2.99
C ALA A 562 26.51 2.76 -4.21
N ASP A 563 26.08 2.23 -5.35
CA ASP A 563 25.90 2.99 -6.59
C ASP A 563 24.47 3.53 -6.66
N LEU A 564 24.23 4.69 -6.06
CA LEU A 564 22.92 5.33 -6.05
C LEU A 564 22.59 6.02 -7.39
N ASP A 565 23.62 6.37 -8.16
CA ASP A 565 23.45 7.02 -9.47
C ASP A 565 22.88 6.08 -10.51
N HIS A 566 23.18 4.80 -10.42
CA HIS A 566 22.66 3.76 -11.30
C HIS A 566 21.62 2.86 -10.61
N TRP A 567 21.05 3.32 -9.49
CA TRP A 567 19.98 2.57 -8.82
C TRP A 567 18.82 2.29 -9.79
N PRO A 568 18.35 1.05 -9.89
CA PRO A 568 17.30 0.69 -10.85
C PRO A 568 15.97 1.37 -10.53
N LEU A 569 15.11 1.54 -11.55
CA LEU A 569 13.70 1.90 -11.31
C LEU A 569 12.98 0.74 -10.61
N PHE A 570 13.19 -0.48 -11.13
CA PHE A 570 12.78 -1.73 -10.52
C PHE A 570 13.85 -2.80 -10.76
N GLU A 571 14.20 -3.52 -9.73
CA GLU A 571 15.07 -4.69 -9.81
C GLU A 571 14.59 -5.74 -8.81
N GLY A 572 14.29 -6.93 -9.32
CA GLY A 572 13.86 -8.07 -8.53
C GLY A 572 13.85 -9.35 -9.37
N PRO A 573 13.42 -10.46 -8.80
CA PRO A 573 13.42 -11.72 -9.52
C PRO A 573 12.46 -11.73 -10.73
N TRP A 574 11.42 -10.90 -10.70
CA TRP A 574 10.34 -10.95 -11.67
C TRP A 574 10.04 -9.64 -12.38
N MET A 575 10.45 -8.51 -11.82
CA MET A 575 10.22 -7.17 -12.37
C MET A 575 11.53 -6.41 -12.49
N ASN A 576 11.81 -5.89 -13.69
CA ASN A 576 13.05 -5.17 -13.93
C ASN A 576 12.83 -3.98 -14.87
N ALA A 577 13.42 -2.84 -14.51
CA ALA A 577 13.42 -1.63 -15.32
C ALA A 577 14.60 -0.73 -14.95
N ARG A 578 15.24 -0.15 -15.96
CA ARG A 578 16.20 0.94 -15.75
C ARG A 578 15.46 2.28 -15.70
N ARG A 579 15.89 3.18 -14.83
CA ARG A 579 15.35 4.53 -14.80
C ARG A 579 15.54 5.25 -16.14
N ASN A 580 14.65 6.17 -16.46
CA ASN A 580 14.62 6.99 -17.67
C ASN A 580 14.45 6.21 -18.99
N THR A 581 14.08 4.93 -18.97
CA THR A 581 13.88 4.15 -20.21
C THR A 581 12.43 4.07 -20.65
N GLY A 582 11.46 4.10 -19.76
CA GLY A 582 10.05 3.86 -20.06
C GLY A 582 9.78 2.41 -20.52
N ILE A 583 10.70 1.47 -20.24
CA ILE A 583 10.58 0.06 -20.60
C ILE A 583 10.63 -0.78 -19.33
N ILE A 584 9.59 -1.58 -19.12
CA ILE A 584 9.46 -2.46 -17.96
C ILE A 584 9.34 -3.89 -18.42
N THR A 585 10.11 -4.79 -17.83
CA THR A 585 10.10 -6.22 -18.14
C THR A 585 9.57 -6.98 -16.93
N LEU A 586 8.56 -7.79 -17.15
CA LEU A 586 8.03 -8.77 -16.21
C LEU A 586 8.42 -10.16 -16.70
N GLN A 587 8.90 -11.02 -15.80
CA GLN A 587 9.26 -12.40 -16.16
C GLN A 587 8.90 -13.35 -15.02
N TYR A 588 8.18 -14.42 -15.33
CA TYR A 588 7.91 -15.51 -14.40
C TYR A 588 8.06 -16.86 -15.12
N GLY A 589 8.96 -17.70 -14.63
CA GLY A 589 9.31 -18.93 -15.34
C GLY A 589 9.87 -18.67 -16.75
N ALA A 590 9.25 -19.27 -17.75
CA ALA A 590 9.61 -19.08 -19.16
C ALA A 590 8.84 -17.95 -19.85
N GLU A 591 7.86 -17.33 -19.19
CA GLU A 591 7.07 -16.24 -19.75
C GLU A 591 7.72 -14.89 -19.44
N ARG A 592 7.90 -14.06 -20.49
CA ARG A 592 8.37 -12.68 -20.37
C ARG A 592 7.41 -11.73 -21.07
N VAL A 593 7.05 -10.64 -20.37
CA VAL A 593 6.25 -9.54 -20.92
C VAL A 593 7.07 -8.27 -20.84
N THR A 594 7.24 -7.59 -21.97
CA THR A 594 7.88 -6.27 -22.04
C THR A 594 6.82 -5.21 -22.34
N LEU A 595 6.74 -4.22 -21.48
CA LEU A 595 5.87 -3.05 -21.59
C LEU A 595 6.74 -1.87 -22.04
N ASP A 596 6.61 -1.42 -23.29
CA ASP A 596 7.33 -0.26 -23.82
C ASP A 596 6.38 0.93 -23.94
N PHE A 597 6.49 1.85 -22.99
CA PHE A 597 5.65 3.04 -22.92
C PHE A 597 6.01 4.11 -23.94
N ASN A 598 7.22 4.06 -24.54
CA ASN A 598 7.61 5.02 -25.58
C ASN A 598 6.86 4.75 -26.89
N THR A 599 6.57 3.49 -27.15
CA THR A 599 5.86 3.05 -28.38
C THR A 599 4.44 2.55 -28.08
N THR A 600 4.04 2.53 -26.82
CA THR A 600 2.76 1.98 -26.35
C THR A 600 2.55 0.54 -26.82
N THR A 601 3.59 -0.28 -26.70
CA THR A 601 3.56 -1.68 -27.17
C THR A 601 3.79 -2.67 -26.04
N VAL A 602 3.15 -3.84 -26.18
CA VAL A 602 3.31 -4.99 -25.29
C VAL A 602 3.85 -6.15 -26.12
N ARG A 603 4.95 -6.72 -25.65
CA ARG A 603 5.55 -7.91 -26.29
C ARG A 603 5.57 -9.04 -25.28
N THR A 604 4.99 -10.16 -25.66
CA THR A 604 5.07 -11.41 -24.88
C THR A 604 5.95 -12.40 -25.64
N GLU A 605 6.87 -13.02 -24.92
CA GLU A 605 7.79 -14.00 -25.48
C GLU A 605 8.04 -15.15 -24.49
N THR A 606 8.37 -16.34 -25.05
CA THR A 606 8.84 -17.47 -24.26
C THR A 606 10.37 -17.45 -24.26
N VAL A 607 10.95 -17.36 -23.08
CA VAL A 607 12.41 -17.35 -22.87
C VAL A 607 12.83 -18.58 -22.09
N PRO A 608 14.08 -19.05 -22.23
CA PRO A 608 14.59 -20.07 -21.33
C PRO A 608 14.41 -19.63 -19.88
N ALA A 609 13.96 -20.54 -19.02
CA ALA A 609 13.87 -20.23 -17.58
C ALA A 609 15.24 -19.74 -17.09
N ALA A 610 15.25 -18.59 -16.43
CA ALA A 610 16.48 -18.02 -15.88
C ALA A 610 17.11 -19.06 -14.94
N THR A 611 18.36 -19.43 -15.19
CA THR A 611 19.11 -20.24 -14.24
C THR A 611 19.26 -19.38 -12.97
N PRO A 612 18.84 -19.86 -11.80
CA PRO A 612 18.99 -19.06 -10.60
C PRO A 612 20.47 -18.69 -10.42
N ALA A 613 20.73 -17.40 -10.22
CA ALA A 613 22.06 -16.96 -9.84
C ALA A 613 22.45 -17.70 -8.54
N ARG A 614 23.66 -18.29 -8.57
CA ARG A 614 24.21 -19.03 -7.43
C ARG A 614 24.57 -18.11 -6.28
#